data_254f5e5d4915f3c60b84599861423c71
#
_entry.id   254f5e5d4915f3c60b84599861423c71
#
_cell.length_a   1.000
_cell.length_b   1.000
_cell.length_c   1.000
_cell.angle_alpha   90.00
_cell.angle_beta   90.00
_cell.angle_gamma   90.00
#
_symmetry.space_group_name_H-M   'P 1'
#
loop_
_entity.id
_entity.type
_entity.pdbx_description
1 polymer ?
#
loop_
_entity_poly.entity_id
_entity_poly.type
_entity_poly.pdbx_seq_one_letter_code
_entity_poly.pdbx_strand_id
1 'polypeptide(L)'
;TRNARTLYRQSFCKGTHIEAVPLDLASLASTKACVEAVKAKVPYLTHIILNAGGAAWLGIDWLGATWEILTNLHKAVTIPSYKLQRSGDKSQDGFGWVWQINAGGHYVLTKQLEPLLIASPYTEPSRVIWTGSLEANEADFHANDLQCIDPHTSPRPYESTKYQCELLALGMDQRYASSQQTHMPRAYTAHPGIVATSIFSGVIPAFMLIMMKLVFYLARWTLSPHHPIDVYKGAVAASYVAVAPGSYLDSTVRYGAQSTITGREYVHAGRVDGWDHDASRIMKRASDLVDAFDHWLQTCA
;
A
#
# COMPACT_ATOMS: atom_id res chain seq x y z
N THR A 1 0.32 10.84 -18.21
CA THR A 1 0.08 11.56 -16.94
C THR A 1 -0.50 12.96 -17.15
N ARG A 2 0.00 13.80 -18.10
CA ARG A 2 -0.61 15.11 -18.43
C ARG A 2 -2.04 14.98 -19.00
N ASN A 3 -2.30 14.00 -19.88
CA ASN A 3 -3.62 13.79 -20.48
C ASN A 3 -4.66 13.27 -19.48
N ALA A 4 -4.28 12.43 -18.51
CA ALA A 4 -5.18 11.98 -17.46
C ALA A 4 -5.61 13.15 -16.55
N ARG A 5 -4.69 14.06 -16.20
CA ARG A 5 -5.00 15.30 -15.45
C ARG A 5 -5.99 16.20 -16.19
N THR A 6 -5.87 16.31 -17.51
CA THR A 6 -6.74 17.17 -18.32
C THR A 6 -8.15 16.58 -18.44
N LEU A 7 -8.26 15.27 -18.70
CA LEU A 7 -9.55 14.56 -18.77
C LEU A 7 -10.27 14.55 -17.41
N TYR A 8 -9.58 14.35 -16.31
CA TYR A 8 -10.15 14.39 -14.97
C TYR A 8 -10.69 15.78 -14.62
N ARG A 9 -9.94 16.86 -14.93
CA ARG A 9 -10.39 18.25 -14.75
C ARG A 9 -11.64 18.57 -15.55
N GLN A 10 -11.78 18.03 -16.75
CA GLN A 10 -12.93 18.34 -17.63
C GLN A 10 -14.21 17.62 -17.25
N SER A 11 -14.12 16.39 -16.68
CA SER A 11 -15.28 15.51 -16.50
C SER A 11 -15.89 15.53 -15.10
N PHE A 12 -15.07 15.66 -14.03
CA PHE A 12 -15.54 15.41 -12.67
C PHE A 12 -15.26 16.52 -11.65
N CYS A 13 -14.46 17.52 -11.98
CA CYS A 13 -13.95 18.45 -10.98
C CYS A 13 -14.24 19.92 -11.27
N LYS A 14 -15.45 20.25 -11.70
CA LYS A 14 -15.85 21.68 -11.72
C LYS A 14 -15.84 22.21 -10.29
N GLY A 15 -14.88 23.08 -9.98
CA GLY A 15 -14.71 23.68 -8.64
C GLY A 15 -13.72 22.98 -7.72
N THR A 16 -13.07 21.87 -8.13
CA THR A 16 -12.04 21.22 -7.32
C THR A 16 -10.67 21.79 -7.64
N HIS A 17 -9.94 22.19 -6.61
CA HIS A 17 -8.53 22.59 -6.71
C HIS A 17 -7.62 21.38 -6.51
N ILE A 18 -6.73 21.11 -7.49
CA ILE A 18 -5.74 20.04 -7.41
C ILE A 18 -4.36 20.67 -7.36
N GLU A 19 -3.64 20.39 -6.31
CA GLU A 19 -2.29 20.88 -6.09
C GLU A 19 -1.30 19.73 -5.99
N ALA A 20 -0.07 19.93 -6.43
CA ALA A 20 1.00 18.98 -6.33
C ALA A 20 2.07 19.49 -5.38
N VAL A 21 2.45 18.66 -4.41
CA VAL A 21 3.56 18.91 -3.50
C VAL A 21 4.60 17.82 -3.76
N PRO A 22 5.90 18.19 -3.99
CA PRO A 22 6.96 17.21 -4.16
C PRO A 22 7.14 16.36 -2.90
N LEU A 23 7.34 15.07 -3.09
CA LEU A 23 7.60 14.10 -2.01
C LEU A 23 8.47 12.96 -2.54
N ASP A 24 9.60 12.74 -1.88
CA ASP A 24 10.42 11.53 -1.99
C ASP A 24 10.40 10.80 -0.65
N LEU A 25 9.74 9.66 -0.60
CA LEU A 25 9.63 8.84 0.61
C LEU A 25 10.95 8.19 1.03
N ALA A 26 11.93 8.10 0.12
CA ALA A 26 13.29 7.64 0.43
C ALA A 26 14.14 8.73 1.12
N SER A 27 13.55 9.90 1.42
CA SER A 27 14.21 11.01 2.11
C SER A 27 13.34 11.59 3.22
N LEU A 28 13.82 11.52 4.46
CA LEU A 28 13.15 12.14 5.60
C LEU A 28 13.08 13.65 5.47
N ALA A 29 14.12 14.28 4.92
CA ALA A 29 14.14 15.71 4.65
C ALA A 29 13.04 16.12 3.65
N SER A 30 12.86 15.33 2.57
CA SER A 30 11.78 15.56 1.61
C SER A 30 10.41 15.34 2.24
N THR A 31 10.26 14.31 3.08
CA THR A 31 9.01 14.02 3.79
C THR A 31 8.65 15.17 4.74
N LYS A 32 9.61 15.67 5.54
CA LYS A 32 9.42 16.84 6.42
C LYS A 32 9.03 18.08 5.62
N ALA A 33 9.71 18.37 4.51
CA ALA A 33 9.39 19.50 3.65
C ALA A 33 7.98 19.41 3.04
N CYS A 34 7.57 18.23 2.63
CA CYS A 34 6.20 17.98 2.13
C CYS A 34 5.16 18.24 3.23
N VAL A 35 5.39 17.75 4.45
CA VAL A 35 4.52 18.00 5.60
C VAL A 35 4.34 19.49 5.86
N GLU A 36 5.42 20.25 5.92
CA GLU A 36 5.36 21.70 6.17
C GLU A 36 4.62 22.43 5.02
N ALA A 37 4.85 22.02 3.79
CA ALA A 37 4.13 22.57 2.64
C ALA A 37 2.62 22.26 2.69
N VAL A 38 2.21 21.11 3.19
CA VAL A 38 0.79 20.75 3.38
C VAL A 38 0.19 21.58 4.52
N LYS A 39 0.86 21.63 5.68
CA LYS A 39 0.41 22.42 6.84
C LYS A 39 0.20 23.90 6.52
N ALA A 40 1.07 24.47 5.68
CA ALA A 40 0.97 25.86 5.26
C ALA A 40 -0.23 26.13 4.32
N LYS A 41 -0.81 25.10 3.70
CA LYS A 41 -1.84 25.23 2.65
C LYS A 41 -3.25 24.94 3.12
N VAL A 42 -3.41 24.05 4.08
CA VAL A 42 -4.74 23.58 4.50
C VAL A 42 -4.84 23.57 6.03
N PRO A 43 -6.00 23.99 6.58
CA PRO A 43 -6.24 24.00 8.03
C PRO A 43 -6.56 22.62 8.59
N TYR A 44 -6.96 21.67 7.77
CA TYR A 44 -7.30 20.30 8.15
C TYR A 44 -7.17 19.34 6.97
N LEU A 45 -7.12 18.04 7.27
CA LEU A 45 -7.21 16.94 6.32
C LEU A 45 -8.36 16.02 6.70
N THR A 46 -9.04 15.46 5.71
CA THR A 46 -10.07 14.43 5.89
C THR A 46 -9.56 13.04 5.55
N HIS A 47 -8.64 12.94 4.58
CA HIS A 47 -8.10 11.67 4.12
C HIS A 47 -6.62 11.77 3.79
N ILE A 48 -5.87 10.73 4.16
CA ILE A 48 -4.52 10.46 3.63
C ILE A 48 -4.57 9.09 2.98
N ILE A 49 -4.22 9.01 1.68
CA ILE A 49 -4.11 7.74 0.95
C ILE A 49 -2.65 7.47 0.67
N LEU A 50 -2.07 6.51 1.39
CA LEU A 50 -0.66 6.15 1.34
C LEU A 50 -0.44 5.15 0.19
N ASN A 51 -0.46 5.65 -1.05
CA ASN A 51 -0.47 4.81 -2.25
C ASN A 51 0.91 4.61 -2.89
N ALA A 52 1.83 5.56 -2.73
CA ALA A 52 3.15 5.45 -3.32
C ALA A 52 3.92 4.24 -2.74
N GLY A 53 4.76 3.63 -3.54
CA GLY A 53 5.57 2.50 -3.10
C GLY A 53 6.23 1.78 -4.27
N GLY A 54 7.11 0.86 -3.95
CA GLY A 54 7.85 0.12 -4.96
C GLY A 54 8.68 -1.02 -4.37
N ALA A 55 9.45 -1.65 -5.23
CA ALA A 55 10.41 -2.68 -4.87
C ALA A 55 11.69 -2.53 -5.70
N ALA A 56 12.77 -3.05 -5.21
CA ALA A 56 14.06 -3.10 -5.91
C ALA A 56 14.10 -4.33 -6.84
N TRP A 57 13.33 -4.30 -7.94
CA TRP A 57 13.29 -5.40 -8.89
C TRP A 57 14.60 -5.53 -9.65
N LEU A 58 15.20 -6.73 -9.65
CA LEU A 58 16.41 -7.08 -10.41
C LEU A 58 16.03 -7.69 -11.77
N GLY A 59 14.91 -8.38 -11.85
CA GLY A 59 14.51 -9.10 -13.05
C GLY A 59 13.53 -10.22 -12.76
N ILE A 60 13.50 -11.17 -13.67
CA ILE A 60 12.65 -12.35 -13.62
C ILE A 60 13.51 -13.60 -13.82
N ASP A 61 13.35 -14.59 -12.94
CA ASP A 61 13.81 -15.95 -13.19
C ASP A 61 12.91 -16.59 -14.26
N TRP A 62 13.38 -16.59 -15.50
CA TRP A 62 12.61 -17.06 -16.65
C TRP A 62 12.33 -18.57 -16.63
N LEU A 63 13.24 -19.37 -16.06
CA LEU A 63 13.01 -20.81 -15.92
C LEU A 63 11.94 -21.08 -14.86
N GLY A 64 12.04 -20.44 -13.71
CA GLY A 64 11.04 -20.47 -12.65
C GLY A 64 9.69 -19.95 -13.13
N ALA A 65 9.66 -18.84 -13.86
CA ALA A 65 8.43 -18.27 -14.43
C ALA A 65 7.74 -19.24 -15.39
N THR A 66 8.51 -19.86 -16.31
CA THR A 66 7.96 -20.83 -17.26
C THR A 66 7.38 -22.02 -16.53
N TRP A 67 8.10 -22.56 -15.55
CA TRP A 67 7.65 -23.70 -14.75
C TRP A 67 6.37 -23.35 -13.96
N GLU A 68 6.34 -22.20 -13.30
CA GLU A 68 5.19 -21.79 -12.49
C GLU A 68 3.94 -21.51 -13.35
N ILE A 69 4.12 -20.90 -14.54
CA ILE A 69 3.03 -20.67 -15.50
C ILE A 69 2.45 -22.00 -16.00
N LEU A 70 3.29 -22.99 -16.31
CA LEU A 70 2.83 -24.29 -16.81
C LEU A 70 2.17 -25.15 -15.73
N THR A 71 2.59 -25.02 -14.47
CA THR A 71 2.10 -25.86 -13.37
C THR A 71 0.98 -25.21 -12.56
N ASN A 72 1.00 -23.88 -12.42
CA ASN A 72 -0.01 -23.13 -11.65
C ASN A 72 -0.14 -21.68 -12.15
N LEU A 73 -0.85 -21.49 -13.25
CA LEU A 73 -1.06 -20.18 -13.87
C LEU A 73 -1.57 -19.13 -12.89
N HIS A 74 -2.55 -19.48 -12.05
CA HIS A 74 -3.14 -18.51 -11.12
C HIS A 74 -2.13 -18.02 -10.10
N LYS A 75 -1.32 -18.91 -9.52
CA LYS A 75 -0.24 -18.53 -8.60
C LYS A 75 0.80 -17.68 -9.33
N ALA A 76 1.23 -18.11 -10.52
CA ALA A 76 2.23 -17.41 -11.32
C ALA A 76 1.89 -15.95 -11.60
N VAL A 77 0.61 -15.60 -11.69
CA VAL A 77 0.15 -14.24 -12.02
C VAL A 77 -0.49 -13.48 -10.87
N THR A 78 -0.60 -14.08 -9.67
CA THR A 78 -1.11 -13.43 -8.46
C THR A 78 -0.06 -13.23 -7.39
N ILE A 79 0.68 -14.29 -7.06
CA ILE A 79 1.74 -14.30 -6.03
C ILE A 79 2.96 -15.05 -6.60
N PRO A 80 3.61 -14.51 -7.65
CA PRO A 80 4.69 -15.20 -8.34
C PRO A 80 5.94 -15.31 -7.46
N SER A 81 6.59 -16.48 -7.52
CA SER A 81 7.85 -16.73 -6.82
C SER A 81 9.11 -16.42 -7.65
N TYR A 82 8.96 -16.17 -8.94
CA TYR A 82 10.04 -15.96 -9.91
C TYR A 82 10.53 -14.49 -10.03
N LYS A 83 9.95 -13.56 -9.29
CA LYS A 83 10.44 -12.18 -9.25
C LYS A 83 11.70 -12.07 -8.42
N LEU A 84 12.76 -11.56 -9.05
CA LEU A 84 14.02 -11.33 -8.38
C LEU A 84 14.02 -9.93 -7.77
N GLN A 85 14.30 -9.85 -6.47
CA GLN A 85 14.38 -8.61 -5.72
C GLN A 85 15.79 -8.43 -5.17
N ARG A 86 16.24 -7.19 -5.07
CA ARG A 86 17.42 -6.84 -4.30
C ARG A 86 17.00 -6.48 -2.88
N SER A 87 17.62 -7.13 -1.91
CA SER A 87 17.48 -6.87 -0.50
C SER A 87 18.74 -6.18 0.03
N GLY A 88 18.65 -5.48 1.16
CA GLY A 88 19.78 -4.84 1.82
C GLY A 88 20.15 -3.45 1.27
N ASP A 89 19.48 -2.96 0.24
CA ASP A 89 19.69 -1.58 -0.24
C ASP A 89 19.31 -0.58 0.84
N LYS A 90 20.14 0.46 0.99
CA LYS A 90 19.88 1.56 1.90
C LYS A 90 19.53 2.84 1.15
N SER A 91 18.65 3.64 1.71
CA SER A 91 18.38 5.00 1.28
C SER A 91 19.53 5.94 1.64
N GLN A 92 19.45 7.20 1.21
CA GLN A 92 20.38 8.25 1.64
C GLN A 92 20.33 8.55 3.14
N ASP A 93 19.22 8.21 3.82
CA ASP A 93 19.08 8.36 5.27
C ASP A 93 19.65 7.16 6.05
N GLY A 94 20.19 6.13 5.35
CA GLY A 94 20.79 4.93 5.92
C GLY A 94 19.80 3.82 6.29
N PHE A 95 18.49 4.00 6.06
CA PHE A 95 17.45 3.00 6.31
C PHE A 95 17.26 2.05 5.11
N GLY A 96 16.66 0.88 5.34
CA GLY A 96 16.28 -0.02 4.26
C GLY A 96 15.44 0.68 3.20
N TRP A 97 15.90 0.71 1.95
CA TRP A 97 15.28 1.54 0.91
C TRP A 97 13.82 1.14 0.64
N VAL A 98 13.55 -0.16 0.44
CA VAL A 98 12.18 -0.67 0.18
C VAL A 98 11.28 -0.40 1.38
N TRP A 99 11.81 -0.60 2.60
CA TRP A 99 11.07 -0.33 3.82
C TRP A 99 10.74 1.15 3.98
N GLN A 100 11.68 2.04 3.71
CA GLN A 100 11.46 3.47 3.86
C GLN A 100 10.40 3.98 2.89
N ILE A 101 10.44 3.57 1.62
CA ILE A 101 9.45 4.04 0.62
C ILE A 101 8.06 3.44 0.79
N ASN A 102 7.93 2.23 1.36
CA ASN A 102 6.64 1.56 1.53
C ASN A 102 6.00 1.81 2.90
N ALA A 103 6.79 1.88 3.97
CA ALA A 103 6.30 1.93 5.34
C ALA A 103 6.85 3.13 6.13
N GLY A 104 8.18 3.26 6.28
CA GLY A 104 8.79 4.27 7.16
C GLY A 104 8.45 5.71 6.78
N GLY A 105 8.65 6.10 5.53
CA GLY A 105 8.33 7.46 5.06
C GLY A 105 6.85 7.78 5.15
N HIS A 106 5.98 6.81 4.89
CA HIS A 106 4.54 6.95 5.06
C HIS A 106 4.14 7.10 6.53
N TYR A 107 4.81 6.37 7.43
CA TYR A 107 4.56 6.50 8.86
C TYR A 107 4.92 7.89 9.36
N VAL A 108 6.11 8.42 8.99
CA VAL A 108 6.53 9.79 9.32
C VAL A 108 5.53 10.81 8.79
N LEU A 109 5.14 10.69 7.52
CA LEU A 109 4.15 11.58 6.89
C LEU A 109 2.84 11.59 7.67
N THR A 110 2.32 10.41 8.00
CA THR A 110 1.04 10.25 8.71
C THR A 110 1.11 10.84 10.10
N LYS A 111 2.14 10.51 10.89
CA LYS A 111 2.30 11.01 12.26
C LYS A 111 2.46 12.52 12.31
N GLN A 112 3.18 13.12 11.38
CA GLN A 112 3.37 14.57 11.34
C GLN A 112 2.14 15.33 10.82
N LEU A 113 1.27 14.69 10.01
CA LEU A 113 0.00 15.26 9.54
C LEU A 113 -1.21 14.88 10.43
N GLU A 114 -1.03 14.03 11.44
CA GLU A 114 -2.09 13.61 12.35
C GLU A 114 -2.84 14.79 13.01
N PRO A 115 -2.19 15.89 13.44
CA PRO A 115 -2.89 17.06 13.96
C PRO A 115 -3.90 17.66 12.96
N LEU A 116 -3.60 17.64 11.66
CA LEU A 116 -4.54 18.12 10.63
C LEU A 116 -5.73 17.16 10.42
N LEU A 117 -5.53 15.85 10.61
CA LEU A 117 -6.59 14.85 10.57
C LEU A 117 -7.56 15.04 11.75
N ILE A 118 -7.02 15.29 12.93
CA ILE A 118 -7.78 15.56 14.17
C ILE A 118 -8.55 16.89 14.06
N ALA A 119 -7.97 17.87 13.38
CA ALA A 119 -8.58 19.20 13.18
C ALA A 119 -9.75 19.19 12.17
N SER A 120 -10.09 18.06 11.57
CA SER A 120 -11.22 17.95 10.63
C SER A 120 -12.53 18.38 11.32
N PRO A 121 -13.31 19.29 10.71
CA PRO A 121 -14.57 19.79 11.28
C PRO A 121 -15.75 18.84 11.06
N TYR A 122 -15.56 17.72 10.36
CA TYR A 122 -16.63 16.79 10.01
C TYR A 122 -16.90 15.81 11.15
N THR A 123 -18.14 15.35 11.26
CA THR A 123 -18.58 14.35 12.25
C THR A 123 -18.01 12.96 11.97
N GLU A 124 -17.85 12.61 10.69
CA GLU A 124 -17.16 11.38 10.28
C GLU A 124 -15.66 11.52 10.57
N PRO A 125 -15.04 10.53 11.22
CA PRO A 125 -13.60 10.54 11.46
C PRO A 125 -12.80 10.63 10.17
N SER A 126 -11.70 11.37 10.20
CA SER A 126 -10.71 11.38 9.13
C SER A 126 -10.13 9.99 8.92
N ARG A 127 -9.60 9.71 7.72
CA ARG A 127 -9.16 8.36 7.36
C ARG A 127 -7.73 8.33 6.87
N VAL A 128 -6.98 7.36 7.38
CA VAL A 128 -5.65 6.98 6.88
C VAL A 128 -5.80 5.64 6.16
N ILE A 129 -5.53 5.62 4.85
CA ILE A 129 -5.73 4.44 4.01
C ILE A 129 -4.36 3.93 3.56
N TRP A 130 -3.92 2.82 4.14
CA TRP A 130 -2.68 2.15 3.78
C TRP A 130 -2.87 1.28 2.54
N THR A 131 -1.97 1.40 1.57
CA THR A 131 -2.00 0.54 0.40
C THR A 131 -1.21 -0.74 0.66
N GLY A 132 -1.94 -1.81 0.94
CA GLY A 132 -1.44 -3.18 1.02
C GLY A 132 -1.17 -3.80 -0.35
N SER A 133 -0.99 -5.13 -0.38
CA SER A 133 -0.77 -5.89 -1.59
C SER A 133 -1.34 -7.31 -1.45
N LEU A 134 -1.68 -7.96 -2.56
CA LEU A 134 -1.92 -9.41 -2.58
C LEU A 134 -0.69 -10.22 -2.18
N GLU A 135 0.49 -9.63 -2.36
CA GLU A 135 1.77 -10.25 -2.01
C GLU A 135 2.20 -10.00 -0.56
N ALA A 136 1.42 -9.23 0.22
CA ALA A 136 1.64 -9.10 1.65
C ALA A 136 1.54 -10.47 2.31
N ASN A 137 2.62 -10.93 2.96
CA ASN A 137 2.74 -12.30 3.44
C ASN A 137 3.36 -12.33 4.84
N GLU A 138 2.71 -13.04 5.76
CA GLU A 138 3.20 -13.21 7.12
C GLU A 138 4.56 -13.91 7.19
N ALA A 139 4.80 -14.90 6.30
CA ALA A 139 6.04 -15.66 6.28
C ALA A 139 7.28 -14.83 5.93
N ASP A 140 7.08 -13.69 5.25
CA ASP A 140 8.16 -12.76 4.90
C ASP A 140 8.38 -11.66 5.95
N PHE A 141 7.61 -11.66 7.04
CA PHE A 141 7.73 -10.67 8.12
C PHE A 141 8.73 -11.14 9.19
N HIS A 142 9.77 -10.36 9.42
CA HIS A 142 10.81 -10.63 10.42
C HIS A 142 10.93 -9.45 11.39
N ALA A 143 10.48 -9.64 12.64
CA ALA A 143 10.49 -8.58 13.66
C ALA A 143 11.89 -8.09 14.05
N ASN A 144 12.91 -8.91 13.84
CA ASN A 144 14.32 -8.60 14.10
C ASN A 144 15.02 -7.89 12.91
N ASP A 145 14.35 -7.80 11.75
CA ASP A 145 14.85 -7.09 10.56
C ASP A 145 13.72 -6.35 9.84
N LEU A 146 13.03 -5.48 10.56
CA LEU A 146 11.89 -4.71 10.03
C LEU A 146 12.26 -3.90 8.78
N GLN A 147 13.48 -3.41 8.69
CA GLN A 147 13.97 -2.60 7.58
C GLN A 147 14.42 -3.43 6.36
N CYS A 148 14.38 -4.76 6.47
CA CYS A 148 14.78 -5.68 5.40
C CYS A 148 16.22 -5.40 4.89
N ILE A 149 17.16 -5.20 5.82
CA ILE A 149 18.57 -4.90 5.52
C ILE A 149 19.39 -6.18 5.36
N ASP A 150 19.06 -7.22 6.10
CA ASP A 150 19.75 -8.52 5.98
C ASP A 150 19.12 -9.37 4.87
N PRO A 151 19.84 -9.61 3.74
CA PRO A 151 19.32 -10.41 2.64
C PRO A 151 19.03 -11.88 3.01
N HIS A 152 19.66 -12.41 4.04
CA HIS A 152 19.43 -13.78 4.50
C HIS A 152 18.16 -13.90 5.33
N THR A 153 17.89 -12.91 6.16
CA THR A 153 16.68 -12.86 6.98
C THR A 153 15.48 -12.39 6.16
N SER A 154 15.65 -11.34 5.34
CA SER A 154 14.56 -10.70 4.59
C SER A 154 14.83 -10.69 3.07
N PRO A 155 14.82 -11.85 2.41
CA PRO A 155 15.09 -11.95 0.96
C PRO A 155 13.97 -11.33 0.11
N ARG A 156 12.78 -11.10 0.68
CA ARG A 156 11.58 -10.58 0.00
C ARG A 156 11.09 -9.29 0.64
N PRO A 157 11.84 -8.17 0.49
CA PRO A 157 11.53 -6.92 1.18
C PRO A 157 10.20 -6.30 0.78
N TYR A 158 9.73 -6.48 -0.46
CA TYR A 158 8.45 -5.94 -0.90
C TYR A 158 7.28 -6.60 -0.15
N GLU A 159 7.25 -7.92 -0.11
CA GLU A 159 6.21 -8.71 0.55
C GLU A 159 6.19 -8.41 2.06
N SER A 160 7.37 -8.37 2.69
CA SER A 160 7.55 -8.01 4.09
C SER A 160 7.01 -6.61 4.39
N THR A 161 7.41 -5.60 3.62
CA THR A 161 6.99 -4.21 3.86
C THR A 161 5.51 -3.99 3.56
N LYS A 162 4.93 -4.70 2.59
CA LYS A 162 3.49 -4.65 2.34
C LYS A 162 2.68 -5.29 3.47
N TYR A 163 3.19 -6.36 4.07
CA TYR A 163 2.59 -6.92 5.28
C TYR A 163 2.69 -5.96 6.47
N GLN A 164 3.83 -5.27 6.63
CA GLN A 164 3.97 -4.21 7.64
C GLN A 164 2.96 -3.08 7.44
N CYS A 165 2.67 -2.65 6.19
CA CYS A 165 1.62 -1.65 5.92
C CYS A 165 0.25 -2.09 6.44
N GLU A 166 -0.10 -3.36 6.27
CA GLU A 166 -1.36 -3.91 6.75
C GLU A 166 -1.41 -3.98 8.29
N LEU A 167 -0.31 -4.39 8.93
CA LEU A 167 -0.17 -4.38 10.39
C LEU A 167 -0.19 -2.95 10.95
N LEU A 168 0.47 -1.99 10.31
CA LEU A 168 0.45 -0.58 10.73
C LEU A 168 -0.96 0.00 10.68
N ALA A 169 -1.76 -0.33 9.64
CA ALA A 169 -3.16 0.09 9.60
C ALA A 169 -3.94 -0.44 10.80
N LEU A 170 -3.83 -1.74 11.10
CA LEU A 170 -4.48 -2.37 12.25
C LEU A 170 -4.05 -1.75 13.59
N GLY A 171 -2.74 -1.65 13.83
CA GLY A 171 -2.20 -1.15 15.10
C GLY A 171 -2.48 0.34 15.31
N MET A 172 -2.40 1.15 14.25
CA MET A 172 -2.77 2.57 14.33
C MET A 172 -4.26 2.75 14.62
N ASP A 173 -5.14 1.98 13.95
CA ASP A 173 -6.58 2.05 14.22
C ASP A 173 -6.92 1.65 15.66
N GLN A 174 -6.30 0.59 16.17
CA GLN A 174 -6.45 0.18 17.56
C GLN A 174 -6.05 1.30 18.53
N ARG A 175 -4.93 1.97 18.23
CA ARG A 175 -4.42 3.09 19.04
C ARG A 175 -5.34 4.30 18.97
N TYR A 176 -5.84 4.63 17.78
CA TYR A 176 -6.81 5.71 17.61
C TYR A 176 -8.12 5.43 18.36
N ALA A 177 -8.64 4.20 18.25
CA ALA A 177 -9.87 3.80 18.93
C ALA A 177 -9.76 3.79 20.47
N SER A 178 -8.56 3.55 21.00
CA SER A 178 -8.32 3.57 22.47
C SER A 178 -7.98 4.95 23.04
N SER A 179 -7.82 5.96 22.17
CA SER A 179 -7.49 7.33 22.61
C SER A 179 -8.67 7.99 23.28
N GLN A 180 -8.38 8.78 24.36
CA GLN A 180 -9.34 9.65 25.02
C GLN A 180 -9.65 10.93 24.22
N GLN A 181 -8.85 11.21 23.19
CA GLN A 181 -9.00 12.41 22.38
C GLN A 181 -10.16 12.25 21.40
N THR A 182 -10.98 13.28 21.27
CA THR A 182 -12.07 13.34 20.29
C THR A 182 -11.53 13.54 18.86
N HIS A 183 -12.29 13.12 17.86
CA HIS A 183 -11.95 13.27 16.44
C HIS A 183 -10.67 12.55 16.01
N MET A 184 -10.27 11.49 16.74
CA MET A 184 -9.16 10.65 16.25
C MET A 184 -9.51 10.06 14.88
N PRO A 185 -8.52 9.99 13.96
CA PRO A 185 -8.74 9.35 12.66
C PRO A 185 -9.02 7.85 12.80
N ARG A 186 -9.44 7.21 11.71
CA ARG A 186 -9.50 5.75 11.57
C ARG A 186 -8.48 5.32 10.53
N ALA A 187 -7.88 4.16 10.72
CA ALA A 187 -6.92 3.61 9.78
C ALA A 187 -7.48 2.34 9.11
N TYR A 188 -7.24 2.20 7.82
CA TYR A 188 -7.77 1.10 7.01
C TYR A 188 -6.72 0.60 6.03
N THR A 189 -6.87 -0.65 5.60
CA THR A 189 -6.07 -1.23 4.52
C THR A 189 -6.89 -1.39 3.24
N ALA A 190 -6.34 -0.95 2.12
CA ALA A 190 -6.88 -1.22 0.80
C ALA A 190 -5.77 -1.70 -0.14
N HIS A 191 -6.07 -2.63 -1.07
CA HIS A 191 -5.12 -3.04 -2.10
C HIS A 191 -5.75 -3.04 -3.50
N PRO A 192 -4.96 -2.72 -4.54
CA PRO A 192 -5.48 -2.52 -5.90
C PRO A 192 -5.74 -3.82 -6.67
N GLY A 193 -5.44 -4.98 -6.11
CA GLY A 193 -5.35 -6.23 -6.89
C GLY A 193 -4.17 -6.19 -7.86
N ILE A 194 -4.25 -6.97 -8.93
CA ILE A 194 -3.25 -7.03 -10.00
C ILE A 194 -3.59 -6.01 -11.07
N VAL A 195 -2.76 -4.98 -11.19
CA VAL A 195 -2.94 -3.86 -12.11
C VAL A 195 -1.73 -3.74 -13.04
N ALA A 196 -1.97 -3.56 -14.32
CA ALA A 196 -0.92 -3.34 -15.32
C ALA A 196 -0.39 -1.90 -15.20
N THR A 197 0.51 -1.68 -14.23
CA THR A 197 1.18 -0.40 -13.98
C THR A 197 2.57 -0.37 -14.59
N SER A 198 3.23 0.78 -14.49
CA SER A 198 4.62 0.96 -14.90
C SER A 198 5.66 0.42 -13.90
N ILE A 199 5.26 -0.34 -12.88
CA ILE A 199 6.16 -0.80 -11.81
C ILE A 199 7.33 -1.67 -12.33
N PHE A 200 7.15 -2.32 -13.48
CA PHE A 200 8.18 -3.09 -14.17
C PHE A 200 8.82 -2.34 -15.35
N SER A 201 8.48 -1.06 -15.56
CA SER A 201 9.09 -0.25 -16.64
C SER A 201 10.59 -0.08 -16.36
N GLY A 202 11.41 -0.39 -17.36
CA GLY A 202 12.88 -0.36 -17.21
C GLY A 202 13.48 -1.69 -16.69
N VAL A 203 12.67 -2.64 -16.19
CA VAL A 203 13.13 -3.96 -15.73
C VAL A 203 12.95 -5.01 -16.83
N ILE A 204 11.83 -4.92 -17.57
CA ILE A 204 11.54 -5.83 -18.69
C ILE A 204 11.27 -5.06 -19.97
N PRO A 205 11.56 -5.66 -21.17
CA PRO A 205 11.30 -5.04 -22.46
C PRO A 205 9.82 -4.70 -22.67
N ALA A 206 9.54 -3.67 -23.46
CA ALA A 206 8.18 -3.17 -23.68
C ALA A 206 7.21 -4.24 -24.27
N PHE A 207 7.69 -5.11 -25.17
CA PHE A 207 6.85 -6.18 -25.70
C PHE A 207 6.43 -7.19 -24.63
N MET A 208 7.26 -7.42 -23.60
CA MET A 208 6.94 -8.31 -22.50
C MET A 208 5.90 -7.70 -21.54
N LEU A 209 5.85 -6.37 -21.43
CA LEU A 209 4.76 -5.68 -20.70
C LEU A 209 3.40 -5.95 -21.39
N ILE A 210 3.38 -6.01 -22.73
CA ILE A 210 2.18 -6.38 -23.49
C ILE A 210 1.82 -7.84 -23.22
N MET A 211 2.80 -8.74 -23.30
CA MET A 211 2.58 -10.17 -23.01
C MET A 211 2.08 -10.39 -21.58
N MET A 212 2.68 -9.72 -20.60
CA MET A 212 2.24 -9.75 -19.21
C MET A 212 0.76 -9.33 -19.09
N LYS A 213 0.38 -8.25 -19.77
CA LYS A 213 -1.01 -7.79 -19.78
C LYS A 213 -1.96 -8.83 -20.40
N LEU A 214 -1.56 -9.50 -21.49
CA LEU A 214 -2.34 -10.58 -22.08
C LEU A 214 -2.51 -11.77 -21.11
N VAL A 215 -1.46 -12.13 -20.41
CA VAL A 215 -1.52 -13.19 -19.37
C VAL A 215 -2.46 -12.79 -18.23
N PHE A 216 -2.51 -11.52 -17.83
CA PHE A 216 -3.48 -11.03 -16.83
C PHE A 216 -4.93 -11.14 -17.33
N TYR A 217 -5.20 -10.88 -18.61
CA TYR A 217 -6.51 -11.13 -19.22
C TYR A 217 -6.86 -12.61 -19.21
N LEU A 218 -5.90 -13.48 -19.57
CA LEU A 218 -6.10 -14.93 -19.54
C LEU A 218 -6.42 -15.40 -18.12
N ALA A 219 -5.67 -14.96 -17.12
CA ALA A 219 -5.94 -15.30 -15.71
C ALA A 219 -7.35 -14.87 -15.28
N ARG A 220 -7.79 -13.68 -15.67
CA ARG A 220 -9.14 -13.21 -15.37
C ARG A 220 -10.21 -14.09 -16.08
N TRP A 221 -10.00 -14.47 -17.31
CA TRP A 221 -10.92 -15.34 -18.06
C TRP A 221 -10.94 -16.78 -17.52
N THR A 222 -9.87 -17.20 -16.85
CA THR A 222 -9.82 -18.46 -16.09
C THR A 222 -10.27 -18.32 -14.64
N LEU A 223 -11.13 -17.35 -14.35
CA LEU A 223 -11.82 -17.11 -13.10
C LEU A 223 -10.99 -16.51 -11.94
N SER A 224 -9.79 -15.97 -12.22
CA SER A 224 -9.09 -15.22 -11.18
C SER A 224 -9.78 -13.87 -10.91
N PRO A 225 -10.27 -13.62 -9.69
CA PRO A 225 -10.91 -12.34 -9.34
C PRO A 225 -9.89 -11.21 -9.13
N HIS A 226 -8.61 -11.54 -8.98
CA HIS A 226 -7.57 -10.63 -8.53
C HIS A 226 -7.01 -9.71 -9.61
N HIS A 227 -7.55 -9.73 -10.84
CA HIS A 227 -7.03 -9.02 -12.01
C HIS A 227 -7.98 -7.89 -12.48
N PRO A 228 -8.08 -6.75 -11.77
CA PRO A 228 -8.74 -5.55 -12.30
C PRO A 228 -8.06 -5.05 -13.58
N ILE A 229 -6.74 -5.18 -13.70
CA ILE A 229 -5.86 -4.85 -14.83
C ILE A 229 -5.76 -3.35 -15.09
N ASP A 230 -6.88 -2.64 -15.10
CA ASP A 230 -6.95 -1.20 -15.32
C ASP A 230 -6.69 -0.44 -13.99
N VAL A 231 -5.92 0.66 -14.05
CA VAL A 231 -5.55 1.45 -12.87
C VAL A 231 -6.76 2.09 -12.18
N TYR A 232 -7.79 2.51 -12.95
CA TYR A 232 -9.02 3.06 -12.36
C TYR A 232 -9.81 1.98 -11.61
N LYS A 233 -9.83 0.76 -12.14
CA LYS A 233 -10.47 -0.38 -11.48
C LYS A 233 -9.69 -0.84 -10.25
N GLY A 234 -8.37 -0.74 -10.26
CA GLY A 234 -7.54 -0.97 -9.09
C GLY A 234 -7.78 0.04 -7.98
N ALA A 235 -8.16 1.27 -8.32
CA ALA A 235 -8.45 2.32 -7.33
C ALA A 235 -9.78 2.12 -6.59
N VAL A 236 -10.67 1.21 -7.02
CA VAL A 236 -12.03 1.08 -6.46
C VAL A 236 -12.02 0.77 -4.97
N ALA A 237 -11.07 -0.02 -4.47
CA ALA A 237 -11.00 -0.37 -3.04
C ALA A 237 -10.63 0.85 -2.18
N ALA A 238 -9.58 1.58 -2.54
CA ALA A 238 -9.19 2.79 -1.82
C ALA A 238 -10.27 3.87 -1.91
N SER A 239 -10.91 4.03 -3.08
CA SER A 239 -12.03 4.95 -3.27
C SER A 239 -13.23 4.57 -2.41
N TYR A 240 -13.58 3.29 -2.34
CA TYR A 240 -14.65 2.81 -1.48
C TYR A 240 -14.38 3.14 -0.01
N VAL A 241 -13.18 2.81 0.49
CA VAL A 241 -12.79 3.12 1.87
C VAL A 241 -12.79 4.63 2.13
N ALA A 242 -12.48 5.44 1.12
CA ALA A 242 -12.51 6.91 1.27
C ALA A 242 -13.92 7.49 1.37
N VAL A 243 -14.93 6.93 0.68
CA VAL A 243 -16.26 7.56 0.56
C VAL A 243 -17.40 6.82 1.25
N ALA A 244 -17.23 5.54 1.61
CA ALA A 244 -18.27 4.76 2.27
C ALA A 244 -18.55 5.33 3.68
N PRO A 245 -19.80 5.32 4.16
CA PRO A 245 -20.11 5.66 5.55
C PRO A 245 -19.28 4.79 6.51
N GLY A 246 -18.80 5.37 7.61
CA GLY A 246 -17.96 4.69 8.60
C GLY A 246 -18.62 3.43 9.17
N SER A 247 -19.96 3.41 9.27
CA SER A 247 -20.73 2.25 9.73
C SER A 247 -20.65 1.01 8.81
N TYR A 248 -20.20 1.16 7.56
CA TYR A 248 -19.98 0.06 6.62
C TYR A 248 -18.52 -0.41 6.57
N LEU A 249 -17.65 0.24 7.33
CA LEU A 249 -16.22 -0.06 7.31
C LEU A 249 -15.80 -0.79 8.60
N ASP A 250 -15.06 -1.87 8.40
CA ASP A 250 -14.39 -2.63 9.45
C ASP A 250 -12.87 -2.45 9.28
N SER A 251 -12.21 -1.86 10.26
CA SER A 251 -10.76 -1.61 10.22
C SER A 251 -9.92 -2.89 10.31
N THR A 252 -10.50 -3.99 10.76
CA THR A 252 -9.84 -5.31 10.81
C THR A 252 -9.85 -6.04 9.48
N VAL A 253 -10.45 -5.43 8.44
CA VAL A 253 -10.61 -6.00 7.11
C VAL A 253 -9.65 -5.33 6.13
N ARG A 254 -9.09 -6.13 5.23
CA ARG A 254 -8.33 -5.70 4.07
C ARG A 254 -9.27 -5.59 2.87
N TYR A 255 -9.52 -4.37 2.40
CA TYR A 255 -10.38 -4.11 1.23
C TYR A 255 -9.59 -4.28 -0.06
N GLY A 256 -9.99 -5.24 -0.89
CA GLY A 256 -9.31 -5.56 -2.14
C GLY A 256 -10.12 -5.19 -3.38
N ALA A 257 -9.48 -4.56 -4.35
CA ALA A 257 -10.07 -4.40 -5.67
C ALA A 257 -10.05 -5.74 -6.41
N GLN A 258 -11.21 -6.21 -6.81
CA GLN A 258 -11.39 -7.43 -7.58
C GLN A 258 -12.21 -7.16 -8.85
N SER A 259 -12.23 -8.12 -9.77
CA SER A 259 -13.02 -8.04 -10.99
C SER A 259 -13.69 -9.35 -11.34
N THR A 260 -14.87 -9.26 -11.95
CA THR A 260 -15.54 -10.40 -12.57
C THR A 260 -14.79 -10.83 -13.84
N ILE A 261 -15.15 -11.98 -14.39
CA ILE A 261 -14.61 -12.49 -15.67
C ILE A 261 -14.82 -11.48 -16.82
N THR A 262 -15.91 -10.72 -16.79
CA THR A 262 -16.21 -9.68 -17.78
C THR A 262 -15.47 -8.37 -17.52
N GLY A 263 -14.73 -8.28 -16.40
CA GLY A 263 -13.93 -7.13 -16.02
C GLY A 263 -14.70 -6.03 -15.28
N ARG A 264 -15.93 -6.31 -14.75
CA ARG A 264 -16.60 -5.40 -13.83
C ARG A 264 -15.89 -5.45 -12.48
N GLU A 265 -15.46 -4.29 -11.98
CA GLU A 265 -14.80 -4.15 -10.70
C GLU A 265 -15.78 -4.24 -9.53
N TYR A 266 -15.27 -4.73 -8.39
CA TYR A 266 -15.97 -4.72 -7.10
C TYR A 266 -14.96 -4.74 -5.95
N VAL A 267 -15.40 -4.43 -4.75
CA VAL A 267 -14.59 -4.47 -3.53
C VAL A 267 -14.85 -5.77 -2.80
N HIS A 268 -13.78 -6.46 -2.45
CA HIS A 268 -13.81 -7.66 -1.61
C HIS A 268 -13.23 -7.35 -0.24
N ALA A 269 -13.91 -7.80 0.80
CA ALA A 269 -13.43 -7.72 2.18
C ALA A 269 -12.76 -9.03 2.57
N GLY A 270 -11.45 -8.99 2.78
CA GLY A 270 -10.65 -10.13 3.25
C GLY A 270 -10.03 -9.87 4.61
N ARG A 271 -9.19 -10.77 5.07
CA ARG A 271 -8.40 -10.59 6.30
C ARG A 271 -6.92 -10.44 5.97
N VAL A 272 -6.18 -9.86 6.90
CA VAL A 272 -4.71 -9.84 6.86
C VAL A 272 -4.21 -11.27 6.96
N ASP A 273 -3.12 -11.59 6.27
CA ASP A 273 -2.55 -12.94 6.28
C ASP A 273 -2.20 -13.38 7.72
N GLY A 274 -2.54 -14.64 8.06
CA GLY A 274 -2.43 -15.19 9.41
C GLY A 274 -3.59 -14.87 10.35
N TRP A 275 -4.51 -13.98 10.01
CA TRP A 275 -5.64 -13.58 10.86
C TRP A 275 -6.54 -14.75 11.26
N ASP A 276 -6.91 -15.58 10.30
CA ASP A 276 -7.83 -16.71 10.52
C ASP A 276 -7.22 -17.80 11.40
N HIS A 277 -5.89 -17.83 11.52
CA HIS A 277 -5.19 -18.75 12.43
C HIS A 277 -5.15 -18.21 13.86
N ASP A 278 -4.84 -16.93 14.05
CA ASP A 278 -4.74 -16.29 15.36
C ASP A 278 -4.85 -14.76 15.26
N ALA A 279 -6.08 -14.27 15.31
CA ALA A 279 -6.36 -12.83 15.27
C ALA A 279 -5.72 -12.06 16.43
N SER A 280 -5.65 -12.66 17.63
CA SER A 280 -5.05 -12.01 18.81
C SER A 280 -3.55 -11.81 18.64
N ARG A 281 -2.87 -12.79 18.06
CA ARG A 281 -1.44 -12.71 17.73
C ARG A 281 -1.18 -11.62 16.68
N ILE A 282 -2.03 -11.55 15.63
CA ILE A 282 -1.93 -10.51 14.60
C ILE A 282 -2.13 -9.11 15.20
N MET A 283 -3.16 -8.93 16.03
CA MET A 283 -3.41 -7.65 16.70
C MET A 283 -2.28 -7.25 17.64
N LYS A 284 -1.73 -8.21 18.41
CA LYS A 284 -0.55 -7.95 19.24
C LYS A 284 0.66 -7.52 18.39
N ARG A 285 0.94 -8.24 17.30
CA ARG A 285 2.02 -7.90 16.37
C ARG A 285 1.84 -6.52 15.74
N ALA A 286 0.61 -6.15 15.40
CA ALA A 286 0.28 -4.83 14.90
C ALA A 286 0.58 -3.73 15.92
N SER A 287 0.23 -3.94 17.19
CA SER A 287 0.56 -3.02 18.29
C SER A 287 2.07 -2.91 18.50
N ASP A 288 2.77 -4.05 18.61
CA ASP A 288 4.23 -4.10 18.81
C ASP A 288 4.97 -3.39 17.65
N LEU A 289 4.45 -3.52 16.41
CA LEU A 289 5.03 -2.86 15.24
C LEU A 289 4.86 -1.33 15.32
N VAL A 290 3.69 -0.83 15.71
CA VAL A 290 3.48 0.61 15.88
C VAL A 290 4.37 1.16 16.98
N ASP A 291 4.59 0.42 18.10
CA ASP A 291 5.54 0.80 19.15
C ASP A 291 6.97 0.90 18.61
N ALA A 292 7.38 -0.07 17.79
CA ALA A 292 8.70 -0.07 17.16
C ALA A 292 8.90 1.12 16.20
N PHE A 293 7.86 1.47 15.43
CA PHE A 293 7.90 2.64 14.54
C PHE A 293 7.87 3.96 15.29
N ASP A 294 7.11 4.08 16.40
CA ASP A 294 7.13 5.27 17.25
C ASP A 294 8.52 5.46 17.90
N HIS A 295 9.13 4.37 18.38
CA HIS A 295 10.49 4.42 18.90
C HIS A 295 11.50 4.87 17.83
N TRP A 296 11.43 4.26 16.63
CA TRP A 296 12.27 4.67 15.50
C TRP A 296 12.06 6.15 15.14
N LEU A 297 10.82 6.62 15.09
CA LEU A 297 10.51 8.02 14.77
C LEU A 297 11.16 9.00 15.75
N GLN A 298 11.21 8.65 17.05
CA GLN A 298 11.90 9.46 18.09
C GLN A 298 13.41 9.55 17.83
N THR A 299 14.02 8.51 17.25
CA THR A 299 15.45 8.55 16.90
C THR A 299 15.74 9.38 15.63
N CYS A 300 14.71 9.72 14.83
CA CYS A 300 14.81 10.52 13.61
C CYS A 300 14.49 12.01 13.82
N ALA A 301 14.03 12.40 15.02
CA ALA A 301 13.69 13.78 15.37
C ALA A 301 14.96 14.54 15.75
#